data_3ea9be32e016de6bb36961cfb4a315a4
#
_entry.id   3ea9be32e016de6bb36961cfb4a315a4
#
_cell.length_a   1.000
_cell.length_b   1.000
_cell.length_c   1.000
_cell.angle_alpha   90.00
_cell.angle_beta   90.00
_cell.angle_gamma   90.00
#
_symmetry.space_group_name_H-M   'P 1'
#
loop_
_entity.id
_entity.type
_entity.pdbx_description
1 polymer ?
#
loop_
_entity_poly.entity_id
_entity_poly.type
_entity_poly.pdbx_seq_one_letter_code
_entity_poly.pdbx_strand_id
1 'polypeptide(L)'
;MNRFYLTVILSLATVASLSAQMLVGSYNIRYKANSDSINGNVWQKRCQVLCDQVNFMAPDIFGAQEVLHVQLNDMLADLDGYDYIGVGRDDGKTGGEYAAIFYKTDRLRLLDQGNFWISETPDRPGLGWDAACIRICTWGKFAAQTASNDEAFFFFNLHMDHVGVIARREGAKLIVNKIREIAQGAPVIVTGDFNVDQNDEIYSIFTNSGLLKDSYLATRIRFAENGTFNSFDTDLYTESRIDHIFVSPAMRVESYGVLTNSYWAPNADSSAQLKGHDAPQQINFSKYTRRQPSDHYPVFVRLNLN
;
A
#
# COMPACT_ATOMS: atom_id res chain seq x y z
N MET A 1 -60.40 11.39 -43.05
CA MET A 1 -60.11 11.20 -41.59
C MET A 1 -58.73 10.51 -41.50
N ASN A 2 -57.66 11.29 -41.34
CA ASN A 2 -56.30 10.79 -41.15
C ASN A 2 -56.00 10.69 -39.66
N ARG A 3 -55.79 9.45 -39.17
CA ARG A 3 -55.33 9.21 -37.81
C ARG A 3 -53.77 9.23 -37.78
N PHE A 4 -53.19 10.25 -37.17
CA PHE A 4 -51.77 10.30 -36.83
C PHE A 4 -51.54 9.43 -35.57
N TYR A 5 -50.76 8.35 -35.68
CA TYR A 5 -50.26 7.60 -34.51
C TYR A 5 -48.96 8.27 -34.08
N LEU A 6 -48.97 8.87 -32.90
CA LEU A 6 -47.77 9.40 -32.22
C LEU A 6 -47.06 8.25 -31.52
N THR A 7 -45.96 7.76 -32.09
CA THR A 7 -45.13 6.76 -31.45
C THR A 7 -44.19 7.49 -30.48
N VAL A 8 -44.43 7.36 -29.19
CA VAL A 8 -43.51 7.81 -28.14
C VAL A 8 -42.44 6.76 -27.96
N ILE A 9 -41.21 7.05 -28.43
CA ILE A 9 -40.02 6.23 -28.14
C ILE A 9 -39.53 6.65 -26.76
N LEU A 10 -39.78 5.80 -25.77
CA LEU A 10 -39.23 5.90 -24.42
C LEU A 10 -37.79 5.37 -24.48
N SER A 11 -36.79 6.24 -24.64
CA SER A 11 -35.39 5.88 -24.48
C SER A 11 -35.10 5.66 -23.00
N LEU A 12 -35.04 4.40 -22.57
CA LEU A 12 -34.39 4.03 -21.30
C LEU A 12 -32.90 4.36 -21.41
N ALA A 13 -32.48 5.49 -20.88
CA ALA A 13 -31.10 5.74 -20.56
C ALA A 13 -30.74 4.82 -19.39
N THR A 14 -30.10 3.69 -19.67
CA THR A 14 -29.37 2.93 -18.66
C THR A 14 -28.24 3.82 -18.17
N VAL A 15 -28.45 4.46 -17.01
CA VAL A 15 -27.36 5.06 -16.25
C VAL A 15 -26.50 3.88 -15.76
N ALA A 16 -25.50 3.52 -16.56
CA ALA A 16 -24.44 2.68 -16.05
C ALA A 16 -23.77 3.50 -14.93
N SER A 17 -24.01 3.12 -13.67
CA SER A 17 -23.17 3.54 -12.57
C SER A 17 -21.74 3.14 -12.94
N LEU A 18 -20.95 4.07 -13.45
CA LEU A 18 -19.50 3.88 -13.49
C LEU A 18 -19.06 3.82 -12.02
N SER A 19 -18.93 2.61 -11.50
CA SER A 19 -18.19 2.38 -10.27
C SER A 19 -16.83 3.06 -10.44
N ALA A 20 -16.55 4.04 -9.59
CA ALA A 20 -15.32 4.81 -9.71
C ALA A 20 -14.13 3.86 -9.52
N GLN A 21 -13.30 3.74 -10.57
CA GLN A 21 -12.06 3.01 -10.48
C GLN A 21 -11.16 3.68 -9.44
N MET A 22 -10.61 2.87 -8.55
CA MET A 22 -9.72 3.32 -7.49
C MET A 22 -8.33 2.72 -7.69
N LEU A 23 -7.30 3.51 -7.47
CA LEU A 23 -5.92 3.05 -7.36
C LEU A 23 -5.55 2.96 -5.88
N VAL A 24 -5.21 1.75 -5.44
CA VAL A 24 -4.84 1.42 -4.07
C VAL A 24 -3.36 1.05 -4.01
N GLY A 25 -2.65 1.49 -2.96
CA GLY A 25 -1.24 1.17 -2.76
C GLY A 25 -0.93 0.51 -1.40
N SER A 26 0.19 -0.20 -1.34
CA SER A 26 0.88 -0.62 -0.11
C SER A 26 2.36 -0.36 -0.28
N TYR A 27 2.99 0.30 0.69
CA TYR A 27 4.40 0.63 0.61
C TYR A 27 5.07 0.63 1.98
N ASN A 28 5.89 -0.38 2.27
CA ASN A 28 6.85 -0.28 3.36
C ASN A 28 7.94 0.70 2.94
N ILE A 29 8.00 1.87 3.59
CA ILE A 29 8.90 2.97 3.21
C ILE A 29 10.29 2.87 3.82
N ARG A 30 10.53 1.86 4.62
CA ARG A 30 11.72 1.70 5.48
C ARG A 30 11.86 2.86 6.46
N TYR A 31 11.85 2.59 7.74
CA TYR A 31 12.07 3.61 8.77
C TYR A 31 13.45 4.28 8.63
N LYS A 32 13.58 5.48 9.19
CA LYS A 32 14.83 6.24 9.20
C LYS A 32 15.82 5.60 10.18
N ALA A 33 16.51 4.55 9.72
CA ALA A 33 17.53 3.86 10.50
C ALA A 33 18.88 4.57 10.37
N ASN A 34 19.60 4.72 11.49
CA ASN A 34 20.95 5.29 11.48
C ASN A 34 21.94 4.40 10.71
N SER A 35 21.74 3.08 10.73
CA SER A 35 22.54 2.10 10.00
C SER A 35 22.48 2.28 8.48
N ASP A 36 21.39 2.83 7.93
CA ASP A 36 21.23 3.03 6.50
C ASP A 36 22.19 4.08 5.93
N SER A 37 22.78 4.92 6.81
CA SER A 37 23.79 5.91 6.44
C SER A 37 25.10 5.27 5.90
N ILE A 38 25.47 4.12 6.44
CA ILE A 38 26.68 3.38 6.04
C ILE A 38 26.64 3.02 4.56
N ASN A 39 25.45 2.63 4.07
CA ASN A 39 25.23 2.21 2.69
C ASN A 39 24.72 3.34 1.78
N GLY A 40 24.58 4.56 2.33
CA GLY A 40 24.10 5.72 1.59
C GLY A 40 22.60 5.74 1.32
N ASN A 41 21.81 4.89 2.04
CA ASN A 41 20.37 4.78 1.92
C ASN A 41 19.61 5.64 2.94
N VAL A 42 20.21 6.78 3.36
CA VAL A 42 19.61 7.69 4.33
C VAL A 42 18.26 8.22 3.85
N TRP A 43 17.33 8.37 4.78
CA TRP A 43 15.99 8.86 4.52
C TRP A 43 15.94 10.14 3.68
N GLN A 44 16.76 11.13 4.00
CA GLN A 44 16.79 12.41 3.30
C GLN A 44 17.10 12.32 1.80
N LYS A 45 17.78 11.25 1.36
CA LYS A 45 18.02 10.98 -0.06
C LYS A 45 16.89 10.17 -0.71
N ARG A 46 16.19 9.37 0.07
CA ARG A 46 15.13 8.48 -0.41
C ARG A 46 13.76 9.18 -0.46
N CYS A 47 13.51 10.09 0.49
CA CYS A 47 12.21 10.73 0.69
C CYS A 47 11.66 11.33 -0.60
N GLN A 48 12.41 12.22 -1.25
CA GLN A 48 11.95 12.88 -2.47
C GLN A 48 11.60 11.89 -3.58
N VAL A 49 12.48 10.91 -3.83
CA VAL A 49 12.25 9.91 -4.89
C VAL A 49 11.02 9.04 -4.57
N LEU A 50 10.84 8.71 -3.30
CA LEU A 50 9.68 7.94 -2.83
C LEU A 50 8.38 8.74 -2.99
N CYS A 51 8.38 10.01 -2.57
CA CYS A 51 7.24 10.90 -2.73
C CYS A 51 6.92 11.18 -4.21
N ASP A 52 7.93 11.39 -5.05
CA ASP A 52 7.76 11.53 -6.50
C ASP A 52 7.11 10.27 -7.13
N GLN A 53 7.50 9.08 -6.67
CA GLN A 53 6.92 7.81 -7.09
C GLN A 53 5.42 7.72 -6.71
N VAL A 54 5.08 8.10 -5.48
CA VAL A 54 3.69 8.15 -5.01
C VAL A 54 2.89 9.22 -5.77
N ASN A 55 3.41 10.43 -5.93
CA ASN A 55 2.76 11.51 -6.67
C ASN A 55 2.53 11.16 -8.15
N PHE A 56 3.51 10.48 -8.79
CA PHE A 56 3.37 10.01 -10.17
C PHE A 56 2.28 8.94 -10.32
N MET A 57 2.25 7.98 -9.41
CA MET A 57 1.20 6.95 -9.41
C MET A 57 -0.14 7.50 -8.97
N ALA A 58 -0.13 8.49 -8.10
CA ALA A 58 -1.31 9.18 -7.56
C ALA A 58 -2.40 8.22 -7.03
N PRO A 59 -2.07 7.25 -6.13
CA PRO A 59 -3.08 6.37 -5.56
C PRO A 59 -4.15 7.18 -4.81
N ASP A 60 -5.41 6.75 -4.90
CA ASP A 60 -6.50 7.37 -4.14
C ASP A 60 -6.32 7.15 -2.63
N ILE A 61 -5.73 6.00 -2.27
CA ILE A 61 -5.43 5.59 -0.89
C ILE A 61 -4.28 4.59 -0.87
N PHE A 62 -3.40 4.68 0.11
CA PHE A 62 -2.37 3.67 0.31
C PHE A 62 -1.99 3.49 1.78
N GLY A 63 -1.63 2.27 2.13
CA GLY A 63 -1.02 1.93 3.42
C GLY A 63 0.49 2.10 3.34
N ALA A 64 1.07 2.80 4.32
CA ALA A 64 2.52 2.89 4.48
C ALA A 64 2.95 2.23 5.79
N GLN A 65 4.03 1.46 5.76
CA GLN A 65 4.58 0.76 6.92
C GLN A 65 5.96 1.32 7.25
N GLU A 66 6.40 1.15 8.51
CA GLU A 66 7.66 1.66 9.06
C GLU A 66 7.78 3.19 9.10
N VAL A 67 6.67 3.90 9.09
CA VAL A 67 6.67 5.36 9.07
C VAL A 67 6.96 5.91 10.46
N LEU A 68 8.09 6.56 10.68
CA LEU A 68 8.32 7.35 11.90
C LEU A 68 7.63 8.71 11.79
N HIS A 69 7.29 9.32 12.93
CA HIS A 69 6.60 10.62 12.95
C HIS A 69 7.33 11.71 12.15
N VAL A 70 8.66 11.72 12.15
CA VAL A 70 9.45 12.65 11.34
C VAL A 70 9.31 12.36 9.84
N GLN A 71 9.29 11.09 9.43
CA GLN A 71 9.09 10.70 8.03
C GLN A 71 7.68 11.02 7.55
N LEU A 72 6.69 10.85 8.42
CA LEU A 72 5.30 11.21 8.14
C LEU A 72 5.17 12.71 7.82
N ASN A 73 5.82 13.58 8.61
CA ASN A 73 5.81 15.02 8.36
C ASN A 73 6.53 15.38 7.06
N ASP A 74 7.68 14.75 6.79
CA ASP A 74 8.41 14.93 5.53
C ASP A 74 7.54 14.51 4.33
N MET A 75 6.87 13.34 4.41
CA MET A 75 5.98 12.86 3.36
C MET A 75 4.77 13.80 3.14
N LEU A 76 4.14 14.28 4.21
CA LEU A 76 3.01 15.21 4.07
C LEU A 76 3.40 16.54 3.43
N ALA A 77 4.65 16.98 3.60
CA ALA A 77 5.15 18.18 2.94
C ALA A 77 5.34 17.99 1.42
N ASP A 78 5.64 16.76 0.98
CA ASP A 78 6.01 16.43 -0.40
C ASP A 78 4.89 15.71 -1.17
N LEU A 79 3.83 15.23 -0.49
CA LEU A 79 2.70 14.52 -1.11
C LEU A 79 1.55 15.46 -1.44
N ASP A 80 1.23 15.60 -2.73
CA ASP A 80 0.20 16.52 -3.22
C ASP A 80 -1.23 16.05 -2.91
N GLY A 81 -1.94 16.76 -2.02
CA GLY A 81 -3.35 16.55 -1.74
C GLY A 81 -3.67 15.36 -0.86
N TYR A 82 -2.68 14.82 -0.15
CA TYR A 82 -2.89 13.74 0.80
C TYR A 82 -3.05 14.25 2.23
N ASP A 83 -3.88 13.52 2.98
CA ASP A 83 -3.94 13.53 4.44
C ASP A 83 -3.70 12.09 4.92
N TYR A 84 -3.56 11.88 6.22
CA TYR A 84 -3.29 10.56 6.79
C TYR A 84 -4.11 10.28 8.04
N ILE A 85 -4.19 8.98 8.40
CA ILE A 85 -4.63 8.48 9.69
C ILE A 85 -3.64 7.46 10.23
N GLY A 86 -3.64 7.30 11.55
CA GLY A 86 -2.79 6.36 12.28
C GLY A 86 -2.07 7.02 13.46
N VAL A 87 -1.49 6.19 14.31
CA VAL A 87 -0.72 6.58 15.50
C VAL A 87 0.55 5.76 15.59
N GLY A 88 1.52 6.24 16.35
CA GLY A 88 2.74 5.50 16.67
C GLY A 88 2.46 4.29 17.54
N ARG A 89 3.05 3.15 17.17
CA ARG A 89 2.78 1.84 17.79
C ARG A 89 3.20 1.73 19.26
N ASP A 90 4.18 2.53 19.70
CA ASP A 90 4.77 2.38 21.03
C ASP A 90 3.95 3.07 22.14
N ASP A 91 3.22 4.13 21.80
CA ASP A 91 2.49 4.95 22.79
C ASP A 91 1.06 5.31 22.38
N GLY A 92 0.64 4.93 21.18
CA GLY A 92 -0.66 5.32 20.63
C GLY A 92 -0.76 6.80 20.30
N LYS A 93 0.37 7.47 20.12
CA LYS A 93 0.49 8.90 19.76
C LYS A 93 1.51 9.10 18.66
N THR A 94 2.76 9.48 19.02
CA THR A 94 3.84 9.75 18.06
C THR A 94 5.05 8.84 18.21
N GLY A 95 5.06 7.97 19.20
CA GLY A 95 6.16 7.07 19.51
C GLY A 95 6.16 5.81 18.64
N GLY A 96 7.33 5.46 18.10
CA GLY A 96 7.52 4.28 17.28
C GLY A 96 7.03 4.44 15.83
N GLU A 97 6.97 3.32 15.14
CA GLU A 97 6.53 3.27 13.74
C GLU A 97 5.00 3.29 13.64
N TYR A 98 4.51 3.93 12.60
CA TYR A 98 3.10 3.92 12.21
C TYR A 98 2.88 2.83 11.15
N ALA A 99 1.69 2.26 11.13
CA ALA A 99 1.07 1.67 9.97
C ALA A 99 0.09 2.71 9.41
N ALA A 100 0.60 3.76 8.79
CA ALA A 100 -0.19 4.91 8.37
C ALA A 100 -1.04 4.62 7.14
N ILE A 101 -2.21 5.25 7.04
CA ILE A 101 -3.04 5.24 5.83
C ILE A 101 -3.07 6.66 5.28
N PHE A 102 -2.53 6.85 4.08
CA PHE A 102 -2.59 8.11 3.34
C PHE A 102 -3.72 8.06 2.32
N TYR A 103 -4.47 9.13 2.17
CA TYR A 103 -5.59 9.20 1.24
C TYR A 103 -5.72 10.59 0.61
N LYS A 104 -6.16 10.64 -0.66
CA LYS A 104 -6.43 11.90 -1.35
C LYS A 104 -7.71 12.54 -0.86
N THR A 105 -7.61 13.75 -0.33
CA THR A 105 -8.73 14.48 0.29
C THR A 105 -9.76 14.99 -0.72
N ASP A 106 -9.36 15.16 -1.98
CA ASP A 106 -10.27 15.50 -3.07
C ASP A 106 -11.04 14.29 -3.64
N ARG A 107 -10.58 13.07 -3.33
CA ARG A 107 -11.16 11.81 -3.81
C ARG A 107 -11.99 11.10 -2.74
N LEU A 108 -11.53 11.15 -1.49
CA LEU A 108 -12.10 10.36 -0.39
C LEU A 108 -12.44 11.24 0.82
N ARG A 109 -13.54 10.89 1.49
CA ARG A 109 -13.92 11.41 2.80
C ARG A 109 -13.69 10.34 3.85
N LEU A 110 -12.99 10.68 4.91
CA LEU A 110 -12.88 9.86 6.11
C LEU A 110 -14.17 9.98 6.94
N LEU A 111 -14.81 8.86 7.25
CA LEU A 111 -16.06 8.81 8.03
C LEU A 111 -15.83 8.32 9.45
N ASP A 112 -14.88 7.41 9.65
CA ASP A 112 -14.51 6.84 10.95
C ASP A 112 -13.09 6.28 10.89
N GLN A 113 -12.42 6.14 12.04
CA GLN A 113 -11.06 5.59 12.11
C GLN A 113 -10.75 4.99 13.46
N GLY A 114 -9.74 4.13 13.49
CA GLY A 114 -9.21 3.59 14.73
C GLY A 114 -7.93 2.81 14.54
N ASN A 115 -7.44 2.31 15.65
CA ASN A 115 -6.25 1.48 15.69
C ASN A 115 -6.46 0.32 16.66
N PHE A 116 -5.77 -0.77 16.43
CA PHE A 116 -5.65 -1.84 17.42
C PHE A 116 -4.25 -2.46 17.35
N TRP A 117 -3.75 -2.92 18.50
CA TRP A 117 -2.46 -3.58 18.57
C TRP A 117 -2.60 -5.07 18.24
N ILE A 118 -1.62 -5.60 17.54
CA ILE A 118 -1.58 -7.01 17.15
C ILE A 118 -0.96 -7.79 18.32
N SER A 119 -1.75 -7.94 19.38
CA SER A 119 -1.36 -8.59 20.62
C SER A 119 -2.59 -9.16 21.34
N GLU A 120 -2.38 -9.86 22.45
CA GLU A 120 -3.45 -10.37 23.32
C GLU A 120 -4.25 -9.24 23.98
N THR A 121 -3.74 -8.01 23.93
CA THR A 121 -4.40 -6.80 24.45
C THR A 121 -4.53 -5.73 23.36
N PRO A 122 -5.45 -5.91 22.38
CA PRO A 122 -5.50 -5.07 21.17
C PRO A 122 -5.93 -3.63 21.41
N ASP A 123 -6.39 -3.28 22.59
CA ASP A 123 -6.84 -1.94 22.98
C ASP A 123 -5.73 -1.01 23.49
N ARG A 124 -4.51 -1.51 23.62
CA ARG A 124 -3.35 -0.74 24.12
C ARG A 124 -2.02 -1.23 23.60
N PRO A 125 -0.96 -0.37 23.59
CA PRO A 125 0.37 -0.77 23.22
C PRO A 125 0.89 -1.97 24.02
N GLY A 126 1.50 -2.93 23.31
CA GLY A 126 2.08 -4.11 23.95
C GLY A 126 2.67 -5.06 22.92
N LEU A 127 3.66 -5.84 23.34
CA LEU A 127 4.15 -6.97 22.55
C LEU A 127 3.09 -8.06 22.51
N GLY A 128 2.89 -8.68 21.37
CA GLY A 128 2.01 -9.82 21.20
C GLY A 128 2.78 -11.12 21.13
N TRP A 129 2.39 -12.13 21.92
CA TRP A 129 2.96 -13.49 21.90
C TRP A 129 4.50 -13.51 21.93
N ASP A 130 5.12 -14.05 20.88
CA ASP A 130 6.58 -14.12 20.70
C ASP A 130 7.14 -13.00 19.80
N ALA A 131 6.41 -11.90 19.62
CA ALA A 131 6.81 -10.79 18.75
C ALA A 131 8.11 -10.12 19.22
N ALA A 132 8.96 -9.76 18.26
CA ALA A 132 10.17 -8.97 18.52
C ALA A 132 9.87 -7.47 18.71
N CYS A 133 8.77 -6.98 18.13
CA CYS A 133 8.37 -5.58 18.19
C CYS A 133 6.87 -5.44 18.44
N ILE A 134 6.47 -4.31 19.02
CA ILE A 134 5.05 -3.90 19.09
C ILE A 134 4.53 -3.74 17.67
N ARG A 135 3.35 -4.28 17.38
CA ARG A 135 2.71 -4.23 16.06
C ARG A 135 1.32 -3.63 16.16
N ILE A 136 0.95 -2.85 15.17
CA ILE A 136 -0.31 -2.11 15.13
C ILE A 136 -0.98 -2.29 13.77
N CYS A 137 -2.31 -2.24 13.77
CA CYS A 137 -3.13 -2.10 12.59
C CYS A 137 -3.95 -0.81 12.70
N THR A 138 -3.86 0.04 11.69
CA THR A 138 -4.70 1.22 11.52
C THR A 138 -5.84 0.88 10.60
N TRP A 139 -7.04 1.41 10.88
CA TRP A 139 -8.18 1.28 9.98
C TRP A 139 -8.93 2.60 9.80
N GLY A 140 -9.54 2.78 8.65
CA GLY A 140 -10.44 3.89 8.37
C GLY A 140 -11.65 3.43 7.57
N LYS A 141 -12.79 4.08 7.81
CA LYS A 141 -13.99 3.99 6.98
C LYS A 141 -14.03 5.17 6.04
N PHE A 142 -14.05 4.90 4.76
CA PHE A 142 -13.99 5.93 3.71
C PHE A 142 -15.19 5.83 2.76
N ALA A 143 -15.56 6.96 2.18
CA ALA A 143 -16.45 7.04 1.03
C ALA A 143 -15.84 7.96 -0.03
N ALA A 144 -16.15 7.72 -1.32
CA ALA A 144 -15.79 8.67 -2.36
C ALA A 144 -16.46 10.03 -2.10
N GLN A 145 -15.82 11.13 -2.51
CA GLN A 145 -16.36 12.49 -2.29
C GLN A 145 -17.79 12.67 -2.83
N THR A 146 -18.11 11.97 -3.92
CA THR A 146 -19.43 12.06 -4.59
C THR A 146 -20.41 10.97 -4.18
N ALA A 147 -19.95 9.96 -3.41
CA ALA A 147 -20.77 8.83 -3.00
C ALA A 147 -21.56 9.12 -1.71
N SER A 148 -22.64 8.36 -1.48
CA SER A 148 -23.34 8.34 -0.19
C SER A 148 -22.50 7.64 0.88
N ASN A 149 -22.84 7.85 2.16
CA ASN A 149 -22.15 7.16 3.26
C ASN A 149 -22.44 5.64 3.26
N ASP A 150 -23.52 5.19 2.62
CA ASP A 150 -23.88 3.77 2.49
C ASP A 150 -22.99 3.03 1.48
N GLU A 151 -22.29 3.78 0.61
CA GLU A 151 -21.30 3.25 -0.34
C GLU A 151 -19.86 3.25 0.24
N ALA A 152 -19.75 3.27 1.57
CA ALA A 152 -18.45 3.30 2.24
C ALA A 152 -17.78 1.94 2.21
N PHE A 153 -16.45 1.99 2.26
CA PHE A 153 -15.59 0.82 2.43
C PHE A 153 -14.64 1.02 3.62
N PHE A 154 -14.11 -0.08 4.13
CA PHE A 154 -13.07 -0.04 5.16
C PHE A 154 -11.69 -0.32 4.55
N PHE A 155 -10.72 0.43 5.01
CA PHE A 155 -9.33 0.24 4.65
C PHE A 155 -8.53 -0.07 5.92
N PHE A 156 -7.77 -1.16 5.90
CA PHE A 156 -6.90 -1.58 6.99
C PHE A 156 -5.45 -1.57 6.48
N ASN A 157 -4.54 -1.07 7.31
CA ASN A 157 -3.11 -1.13 7.04
C ASN A 157 -2.37 -1.67 8.26
N LEU A 158 -1.46 -2.61 8.04
CA LEU A 158 -0.77 -3.31 9.11
C LEU A 158 0.71 -3.58 8.79
N HIS A 159 1.49 -3.88 9.82
CA HIS A 159 2.82 -4.44 9.69
C HIS A 159 2.96 -5.56 10.72
N MET A 160 3.06 -6.82 10.26
CA MET A 160 3.17 -7.99 11.12
C MET A 160 4.61 -8.21 11.59
N ASP A 161 4.78 -9.03 12.63
CA ASP A 161 6.10 -9.26 13.19
C ASP A 161 7.01 -10.07 12.25
N HIS A 162 8.28 -9.68 12.18
CA HIS A 162 9.26 -10.30 11.28
C HIS A 162 9.97 -11.53 11.89
N VAL A 163 9.87 -11.74 13.21
CA VAL A 163 10.54 -12.84 13.94
C VAL A 163 9.52 -13.83 14.49
N GLY A 164 8.55 -13.37 15.27
CA GLY A 164 7.62 -14.20 16.02
C GLY A 164 6.64 -14.95 15.12
N VAL A 165 6.79 -16.27 15.02
CA VAL A 165 5.89 -17.12 14.21
C VAL A 165 4.51 -17.22 14.86
N ILE A 166 4.45 -17.34 16.20
CA ILE A 166 3.18 -17.37 16.94
C ILE A 166 2.49 -16.02 16.82
N ALA A 167 3.24 -14.92 16.94
CA ALA A 167 2.72 -13.56 16.79
C ALA A 167 2.13 -13.33 15.39
N ARG A 168 2.77 -13.82 14.34
CA ARG A 168 2.18 -13.74 12.98
C ARG A 168 0.92 -14.58 12.85
N ARG A 169 0.93 -15.83 13.34
CA ARG A 169 -0.22 -16.75 13.24
C ARG A 169 -1.44 -16.24 14.02
N GLU A 170 -1.25 -15.92 15.29
CA GLU A 170 -2.34 -15.45 16.14
C GLU A 170 -2.74 -14.01 15.77
N GLY A 171 -1.78 -13.18 15.36
CA GLY A 171 -2.03 -11.85 14.81
C GLY A 171 -2.90 -11.89 13.56
N ALA A 172 -2.65 -12.82 12.63
CA ALA A 172 -3.48 -13.00 11.44
C ALA A 172 -4.95 -13.35 11.81
N LYS A 173 -5.13 -14.25 12.77
CA LYS A 173 -6.46 -14.59 13.29
C LYS A 173 -7.16 -13.39 13.94
N LEU A 174 -6.43 -12.64 14.77
CA LEU A 174 -6.92 -11.42 15.40
C LEU A 174 -7.37 -10.39 14.35
N ILE A 175 -6.54 -10.14 13.34
CA ILE A 175 -6.83 -9.19 12.26
C ILE A 175 -8.11 -9.59 11.51
N VAL A 176 -8.24 -10.86 11.10
CA VAL A 176 -9.46 -11.37 10.43
C VAL A 176 -10.69 -11.20 11.31
N ASN A 177 -10.60 -11.46 12.63
CA ASN A 177 -11.70 -11.26 13.56
C ASN A 177 -12.06 -9.77 13.72
N LYS A 178 -11.04 -8.88 13.84
CA LYS A 178 -11.25 -7.44 13.91
C LYS A 178 -11.88 -6.87 12.64
N ILE A 179 -11.49 -7.35 11.47
CA ILE A 179 -12.13 -6.99 10.20
C ILE A 179 -13.62 -7.36 10.24
N ARG A 180 -13.98 -8.58 10.69
CA ARG A 180 -15.36 -9.02 10.79
C ARG A 180 -16.17 -8.16 11.77
N GLU A 181 -15.57 -7.83 12.92
CA GLU A 181 -16.17 -7.01 13.98
C GLU A 181 -16.39 -5.56 13.50
N ILE A 182 -15.39 -4.95 12.89
CA ILE A 182 -15.39 -3.52 12.52
C ILE A 182 -16.17 -3.26 11.24
N ALA A 183 -15.93 -4.05 10.18
CA ALA A 183 -16.53 -3.82 8.87
C ALA A 183 -17.96 -4.35 8.74
N GLN A 184 -18.36 -5.34 9.54
CA GLN A 184 -19.73 -5.89 9.63
C GLN A 184 -20.34 -6.24 8.25
N GLY A 185 -19.51 -6.76 7.34
CA GLY A 185 -19.93 -7.14 5.98
C GLY A 185 -19.81 -6.05 4.92
N ALA A 186 -19.42 -4.82 5.29
CA ALA A 186 -19.08 -3.78 4.31
C ALA A 186 -17.82 -4.16 3.51
N PRO A 187 -17.62 -3.58 2.32
CA PRO A 187 -16.41 -3.80 1.51
C PRO A 187 -15.12 -3.46 2.26
N VAL A 188 -14.10 -4.30 2.12
CA VAL A 188 -12.81 -4.18 2.84
C VAL A 188 -11.63 -4.25 1.89
N ILE A 189 -10.65 -3.41 2.14
CA ILE A 189 -9.30 -3.46 1.56
C ILE A 189 -8.31 -3.59 2.72
N VAL A 190 -7.38 -4.52 2.63
CA VAL A 190 -6.31 -4.72 3.63
C VAL A 190 -4.97 -4.64 2.94
N THR A 191 -4.12 -3.74 3.40
CA THR A 191 -2.75 -3.55 2.92
C THR A 191 -1.76 -3.80 4.05
N GLY A 192 -0.53 -4.12 3.72
CA GLY A 192 0.51 -4.22 4.73
C GLY A 192 1.73 -4.98 4.27
N ASP A 193 2.75 -4.89 5.12
CA ASP A 193 3.84 -5.83 5.19
C ASP A 193 3.45 -6.94 6.18
N PHE A 194 3.17 -8.09 5.64
CA PHE A 194 2.70 -9.24 6.42
C PHE A 194 3.85 -10.08 6.97
N ASN A 195 5.08 -9.85 6.50
CA ASN A 195 6.25 -10.67 6.83
C ASN A 195 6.03 -12.19 6.63
N VAL A 196 5.09 -12.53 5.76
CA VAL A 196 4.82 -13.88 5.26
C VAL A 196 4.58 -13.81 3.76
N ASP A 197 5.09 -14.77 3.03
CA ASP A 197 4.88 -14.85 1.60
C ASP A 197 3.64 -15.71 1.25
N GLN A 198 3.32 -15.77 -0.02
CA GLN A 198 2.18 -16.50 -0.57
C GLN A 198 2.21 -18.02 -0.34
N ASN A 199 3.34 -18.57 0.11
CA ASN A 199 3.52 -20.01 0.37
C ASN A 199 3.41 -20.36 1.86
N ASP A 200 3.38 -19.35 2.74
CA ASP A 200 3.26 -19.54 4.18
C ASP A 200 1.82 -19.93 4.58
N GLU A 201 1.67 -20.84 5.56
CA GLU A 201 0.36 -21.23 6.09
C GLU A 201 -0.43 -20.05 6.67
N ILE A 202 0.27 -19.03 7.19
CA ILE A 202 -0.33 -17.85 7.80
C ILE A 202 -1.03 -16.99 6.73
N TYR A 203 -0.46 -16.91 5.52
CA TYR A 203 -1.13 -16.28 4.37
C TYR A 203 -2.52 -16.92 4.12
N SER A 204 -2.63 -18.23 4.29
CA SER A 204 -3.89 -18.94 4.12
C SER A 204 -4.97 -18.54 5.13
N ILE A 205 -4.61 -17.99 6.29
CA ILE A 205 -5.58 -17.50 7.28
C ILE A 205 -6.39 -16.33 6.67
N PHE A 206 -5.74 -15.46 5.91
CA PHE A 206 -6.41 -14.35 5.23
C PHE A 206 -7.25 -14.83 4.04
N THR A 207 -6.69 -15.63 3.15
CA THR A 207 -7.36 -16.07 1.92
C THR A 207 -8.49 -17.07 2.17
N ASN A 208 -8.42 -17.87 3.22
CA ASN A 208 -9.46 -18.83 3.62
C ASN A 208 -10.50 -18.22 4.58
N SER A 209 -10.39 -16.94 4.94
CA SER A 209 -11.31 -16.28 5.88
C SER A 209 -12.76 -16.14 5.37
N GLY A 210 -12.96 -16.27 4.07
CA GLY A 210 -14.21 -15.96 3.38
C GLY A 210 -14.50 -14.44 3.25
N LEU A 211 -13.67 -13.59 3.86
CA LEU A 211 -13.78 -12.13 3.83
C LEU A 211 -12.90 -11.47 2.77
N LEU A 212 -11.81 -12.13 2.42
CA LEU A 212 -10.70 -11.55 1.64
C LEU A 212 -10.26 -12.48 0.51
N LYS A 213 -9.83 -11.88 -0.59
CA LYS A 213 -9.09 -12.56 -1.67
C LYS A 213 -7.83 -11.76 -1.99
N ASP A 214 -6.75 -12.45 -2.39
CA ASP A 214 -5.52 -11.80 -2.84
C ASP A 214 -5.76 -11.10 -4.18
N SER A 215 -5.49 -9.81 -4.24
CA SER A 215 -5.61 -9.01 -5.46
C SER A 215 -4.67 -9.48 -6.57
N TYR A 216 -3.50 -10.04 -6.23
CA TYR A 216 -2.60 -10.66 -7.20
C TYR A 216 -3.26 -11.82 -7.94
N LEU A 217 -3.96 -12.70 -7.22
CA LEU A 217 -4.64 -13.85 -7.81
C LEU A 217 -5.95 -13.45 -8.51
N ALA A 218 -6.56 -12.35 -8.09
CA ALA A 218 -7.87 -11.90 -8.57
C ALA A 218 -7.85 -11.21 -9.93
N THR A 219 -6.67 -10.93 -10.50
CA THR A 219 -6.53 -10.28 -11.82
C THR A 219 -5.65 -11.08 -12.78
N ARG A 220 -5.87 -10.85 -14.08
CA ARG A 220 -5.02 -11.39 -15.15
C ARG A 220 -3.93 -10.42 -15.59
N ILE A 221 -4.10 -9.12 -15.33
CA ILE A 221 -3.13 -8.07 -15.69
C ILE A 221 -2.19 -7.88 -14.52
N ARG A 222 -0.97 -8.40 -14.66
CA ARG A 222 0.08 -8.32 -13.63
C ARG A 222 1.34 -7.74 -14.23
N PHE A 223 1.86 -6.70 -13.60
CA PHE A 223 3.19 -6.18 -13.83
C PHE A 223 3.99 -6.40 -12.53
N ALA A 224 4.44 -7.62 -12.32
CA ALA A 224 4.97 -8.09 -11.04
C ALA A 224 5.92 -9.29 -11.27
N GLU A 225 7.03 -9.03 -11.95
CA GLU A 225 8.06 -10.05 -12.24
C GLU A 225 8.89 -10.41 -10.98
N ASN A 226 8.77 -9.61 -9.91
CA ASN A 226 9.51 -9.75 -8.67
C ASN A 226 8.56 -9.96 -7.49
N GLY A 227 9.12 -10.48 -6.38
CA GLY A 227 8.53 -10.29 -5.05
C GLY A 227 8.64 -8.84 -4.59
N THR A 228 8.34 -8.58 -3.32
CA THR A 228 8.16 -7.21 -2.83
C THR A 228 9.31 -6.69 -1.98
N PHE A 229 10.24 -7.53 -1.54
CA PHE A 229 11.41 -7.16 -0.74
C PHE A 229 12.70 -7.20 -1.57
N ASN A 230 13.54 -6.15 -1.46
CA ASN A 230 14.78 -6.01 -2.23
C ASN A 230 16.03 -5.80 -1.36
N SER A 231 15.87 -5.56 -0.04
CA SER A 231 17.00 -5.34 0.88
C SER A 231 17.96 -4.20 0.46
N PHE A 232 17.48 -3.19 -0.25
CA PHE A 232 18.29 -2.12 -0.88
C PHE A 232 19.31 -2.62 -1.92
N ASP A 233 19.26 -3.88 -2.31
CA ASP A 233 20.13 -4.44 -3.33
C ASP A 233 19.38 -4.55 -4.67
N THR A 234 19.89 -3.86 -5.68
CA THR A 234 19.25 -3.79 -7.00
C THR A 234 19.45 -5.03 -7.85
N ASP A 235 20.30 -5.95 -7.41
CA ASP A 235 20.69 -7.15 -8.14
C ASP A 235 20.09 -8.44 -7.52
N LEU A 236 19.40 -8.31 -6.36
CA LEU A 236 18.68 -9.42 -5.74
C LEU A 236 17.32 -9.63 -6.38
N TYR A 237 16.96 -10.90 -6.51
CA TYR A 237 15.65 -11.35 -6.99
C TYR A 237 15.01 -12.30 -5.98
N THR A 238 13.72 -12.17 -5.78
CA THR A 238 12.89 -13.12 -5.05
C THR A 238 11.51 -13.21 -5.69
N GLU A 239 10.86 -14.35 -5.58
CA GLU A 239 9.44 -14.51 -5.92
C GLU A 239 8.52 -14.24 -4.72
N SER A 240 9.09 -14.12 -3.52
CA SER A 240 8.34 -13.92 -2.27
C SER A 240 7.71 -12.53 -2.23
N ARG A 241 6.38 -12.52 -2.16
CA ARG A 241 5.59 -11.31 -1.93
C ARG A 241 5.22 -11.27 -0.45
N ILE A 242 5.82 -10.39 0.33
CA ILE A 242 5.50 -10.21 1.76
C ILE A 242 4.63 -8.98 2.00
N ASP A 243 4.54 -8.09 1.02
CA ASP A 243 3.61 -6.98 0.98
C ASP A 243 2.37 -7.39 0.16
N HIS A 244 1.21 -7.39 0.79
CA HIS A 244 -0.01 -7.85 0.17
C HIS A 244 -1.10 -6.77 0.16
N ILE A 245 -1.96 -6.84 -0.85
CA ILE A 245 -3.24 -6.13 -0.89
C ILE A 245 -4.34 -7.18 -1.03
N PHE A 246 -5.10 -7.37 0.04
CA PHE A 246 -6.29 -8.21 0.04
C PHE A 246 -7.54 -7.35 -0.11
N VAL A 247 -8.54 -7.87 -0.80
CA VAL A 247 -9.79 -7.15 -1.06
C VAL A 247 -10.99 -8.07 -0.82
N SER A 248 -12.14 -7.47 -0.50
CA SER A 248 -13.41 -8.22 -0.40
C SER A 248 -13.73 -8.98 -1.68
N PRO A 249 -14.35 -10.18 -1.61
CA PRO A 249 -14.64 -11.02 -2.78
C PRO A 249 -15.44 -10.32 -3.88
N ALA A 250 -16.34 -9.40 -3.53
CA ALA A 250 -17.19 -8.65 -4.47
C ALA A 250 -16.39 -7.62 -5.29
N MET A 251 -15.27 -7.10 -4.78
CA MET A 251 -14.46 -6.10 -5.48
C MET A 251 -13.84 -6.68 -6.74
N ARG A 252 -13.90 -5.93 -7.84
CA ARG A 252 -13.29 -6.34 -9.11
C ARG A 252 -11.89 -5.75 -9.23
N VAL A 253 -10.89 -6.62 -9.28
CA VAL A 253 -9.49 -6.22 -9.48
C VAL A 253 -9.19 -6.18 -10.98
N GLU A 254 -8.75 -5.01 -11.45
CA GLU A 254 -8.43 -4.78 -12.87
C GLU A 254 -6.97 -5.11 -13.18
N SER A 255 -6.06 -4.62 -12.34
CA SER A 255 -4.61 -4.85 -12.50
C SER A 255 -3.88 -4.81 -11.16
N TYR A 256 -2.75 -5.49 -11.14
CA TYR A 256 -1.80 -5.54 -10.02
C TYR A 256 -0.40 -5.22 -10.52
N GLY A 257 0.36 -4.42 -9.79
CA GLY A 257 1.73 -4.09 -10.14
C GLY A 257 2.64 -3.97 -8.93
N VAL A 258 3.88 -4.42 -9.08
CA VAL A 258 5.00 -4.16 -8.18
C VAL A 258 5.94 -3.21 -8.92
N LEU A 259 6.16 -2.01 -8.38
CA LEU A 259 7.05 -1.04 -9.03
C LEU A 259 8.49 -1.23 -8.58
N THR A 260 9.31 -1.71 -9.48
CA THR A 260 10.75 -1.99 -9.24
C THR A 260 11.66 -0.83 -9.65
N ASN A 261 11.11 0.39 -9.71
CA ASN A 261 11.85 1.58 -10.07
C ASN A 261 13.00 1.85 -9.10
N SER A 262 14.15 2.15 -9.66
CA SER A 262 15.33 2.60 -8.92
C SER A 262 15.70 4.03 -9.34
N TYR A 263 16.52 4.69 -8.58
CA TYR A 263 17.07 5.99 -8.91
C TYR A 263 18.62 5.95 -9.01
N TRP A 264 19.17 6.97 -9.65
CA TRP A 264 20.60 7.06 -9.88
C TRP A 264 21.22 8.09 -8.93
N ALA A 265 22.18 7.64 -8.11
CA ALA A 265 22.95 8.50 -7.22
C ALA A 265 24.37 8.70 -7.78
N PRO A 266 24.93 9.92 -7.73
CA PRO A 266 26.30 10.15 -8.16
C PRO A 266 27.28 9.35 -7.29
N ASN A 267 28.39 8.93 -7.91
CA ASN A 267 29.52 8.26 -7.28
C ASN A 267 30.86 8.89 -7.73
N ALA A 268 31.98 8.31 -7.35
CA ALA A 268 33.31 8.83 -7.70
C ALA A 268 33.57 8.93 -9.22
N ASP A 269 32.93 8.08 -10.01
CA ASP A 269 33.10 8.01 -11.46
C ASP A 269 32.08 8.84 -12.25
N SER A 270 31.18 9.55 -11.58
CA SER A 270 30.04 10.25 -12.23
C SER A 270 30.48 11.42 -13.13
N SER A 271 31.69 11.98 -12.92
CA SER A 271 32.25 13.02 -13.77
C SER A 271 32.82 12.50 -15.11
N ALA A 272 33.06 11.18 -15.21
CA ALA A 272 33.58 10.58 -16.43
C ALA A 272 32.50 10.53 -17.51
N GLN A 273 32.78 11.07 -18.69
CA GLN A 273 31.89 10.96 -19.85
C GLN A 273 32.27 9.73 -20.68
N LEU A 274 31.30 8.91 -20.97
CA LEU A 274 31.41 7.68 -21.75
C LEU A 274 30.60 7.81 -23.03
N LYS A 275 31.09 7.24 -24.12
CA LYS A 275 30.32 7.07 -25.34
C LYS A 275 29.72 5.67 -25.38
N GLY A 276 28.46 5.57 -25.71
CA GLY A 276 27.81 4.29 -25.94
C GLY A 276 28.18 3.74 -27.34
N HIS A 277 28.25 2.42 -27.46
CA HIS A 277 28.31 1.75 -28.74
C HIS A 277 27.02 2.05 -29.50
N ASP A 278 27.14 2.47 -30.78
CA ASP A 278 26.01 2.82 -31.65
C ASP A 278 25.08 3.93 -31.12
N ALA A 279 25.51 4.71 -30.13
CA ALA A 279 24.75 5.84 -29.62
C ALA A 279 24.93 7.08 -30.51
N PRO A 280 23.92 7.95 -30.64
CA PRO A 280 24.05 9.24 -31.30
C PRO A 280 25.20 10.06 -30.68
N GLN A 281 25.91 10.85 -31.49
CA GLN A 281 27.08 11.61 -31.03
C GLN A 281 26.77 12.57 -29.87
N GLN A 282 25.52 13.07 -29.80
CA GLN A 282 25.08 14.00 -28.77
C GLN A 282 24.88 13.34 -27.39
N ILE A 283 24.76 12.01 -27.35
CA ILE A 283 24.49 11.29 -26.10
C ILE A 283 25.81 10.96 -25.41
N ASN A 284 25.91 11.37 -24.16
CA ASN A 284 26.98 11.00 -23.24
C ASN A 284 26.40 10.21 -22.08
N PHE A 285 27.11 9.20 -21.64
CA PHE A 285 26.77 8.41 -20.47
C PHE A 285 27.75 8.74 -19.32
N SER A 286 27.25 8.60 -18.11
CA SER A 286 28.06 8.66 -16.89
C SER A 286 27.75 7.46 -16.01
N LYS A 287 28.71 7.02 -15.22
CA LYS A 287 28.51 5.95 -14.26
C LYS A 287 27.90 6.52 -12.99
N TYR A 288 26.79 5.96 -12.59
CA TYR A 288 26.10 6.27 -11.35
C TYR A 288 25.83 4.99 -10.57
N THR A 289 25.61 5.13 -9.28
CA THR A 289 25.15 4.00 -8.45
C THR A 289 23.62 3.94 -8.52
N ARG A 290 23.10 2.77 -8.90
CA ARG A 290 21.66 2.51 -8.86
C ARG A 290 21.23 2.22 -7.41
N ARG A 291 20.13 2.84 -6.94
CA ARG A 291 19.64 2.75 -5.59
C ARG A 291 18.13 2.57 -5.56
N GLN A 292 17.62 1.97 -4.49
CA GLN A 292 16.18 1.82 -4.23
C GLN A 292 15.67 2.91 -3.26
N PRO A 293 14.44 3.42 -3.46
CA PRO A 293 13.81 4.35 -2.52
C PRO A 293 13.48 3.72 -1.17
N SER A 294 13.22 2.41 -1.13
CA SER A 294 13.01 1.59 0.06
C SER A 294 13.62 0.20 -0.15
N ASP A 295 13.83 -0.56 0.92
CA ASP A 295 14.18 -1.98 0.85
C ASP A 295 12.98 -2.89 0.47
N HIS A 296 11.79 -2.28 0.32
CA HIS A 296 10.61 -2.88 -0.28
C HIS A 296 10.23 -2.16 -1.58
N TYR A 297 9.55 -2.88 -2.47
CA TYR A 297 8.91 -2.31 -3.65
C TYR A 297 7.45 -2.00 -3.35
N PRO A 298 6.92 -0.82 -3.76
CA PRO A 298 5.51 -0.53 -3.60
C PRO A 298 4.64 -1.41 -4.49
N VAL A 299 3.51 -1.81 -3.94
CA VAL A 299 2.47 -2.57 -4.63
C VAL A 299 1.30 -1.66 -4.94
N PHE A 300 0.79 -1.72 -6.17
CA PHE A 300 -0.39 -0.97 -6.60
C PHE A 300 -1.44 -1.86 -7.25
N VAL A 301 -2.69 -1.58 -6.96
CA VAL A 301 -3.85 -2.31 -7.49
C VAL A 301 -4.90 -1.35 -7.99
N ARG A 302 -5.35 -1.55 -9.25
CA ARG A 302 -6.56 -0.89 -9.76
C ARG A 302 -7.75 -1.80 -9.50
N LEU A 303 -8.77 -1.25 -8.89
CA LEU A 303 -9.99 -1.98 -8.56
C LEU A 303 -11.25 -1.12 -8.69
N ASN A 304 -12.39 -1.79 -8.74
CA ASN A 304 -13.70 -1.19 -8.57
C ASN A 304 -14.32 -1.74 -7.30
N LEU A 305 -14.99 -0.88 -6.53
CA LEU A 305 -15.61 -1.26 -5.25
C LEU A 305 -16.84 -2.19 -5.45
N ASN A 306 -17.43 -2.17 -6.65
CA ASN A 306 -18.62 -2.96 -7.03
C ASN A 306 -18.33 -3.75 -8.32
#